data_444e9f5c50fd93f943a5aa8f0915becd
#
_entry.id   444e9f5c50fd93f943a5aa8f0915becd
#
_cell.length_a   1.000
_cell.length_b   1.000
_cell.length_c   1.000
_cell.angle_alpha   90.00
_cell.angle_beta   90.00
_cell.angle_gamma   90.00
#
_symmetry.space_group_name_H-M   'P 1'
#
loop_
_entity.id
_entity.type
_entity.pdbx_description
1 polymer ?
#
loop_
_entity_poly.entity_id
_entity_poly.type
_entity_poly.pdbx_seq_one_letter_code
_entity_poly.pdbx_strand_id
1 'polypeptide(L)'
;VTRFGNVGVLEDGYGINLLPLATFAMETYNDDPAEVYAPKIKLIPNQYSQKKQRLIAQMHKAISIIQWKCEAALIDRNPEYNMSDRKLLHLIDFERGVININGIEYELLDKSYPTINPSDPYTLTEDEQEIIDQLHSSFVNSEKLKKHIYFLLQKGSFYLARNNNLMFHASIPLNEDGTFKNVRIMDEY
;
A
#
# COMPACT_ATOMS: atom_id res chain seq x y z
N VAL A 1 -0.33 3.02 7.07
CA VAL A 1 -1.03 3.51 8.26
C VAL A 1 -1.71 2.35 8.97
N THR A 2 -2.57 1.57 8.31
CA THR A 2 -3.29 0.40 8.89
C THR A 2 -2.34 -0.63 9.50
N ARG A 3 -1.24 -0.98 8.82
CA ARG A 3 -0.22 -1.93 9.30
C ARG A 3 0.33 -1.61 10.69
N PHE A 4 0.38 -0.34 11.06
CA PHE A 4 0.91 0.12 12.35
C PHE A 4 -0.18 0.59 13.31
N GLY A 5 -1.45 0.42 12.96
CA GLY A 5 -2.58 0.86 13.77
C GLY A 5 -2.76 2.38 13.86
N ASN A 6 -2.08 3.15 13.01
CA ASN A 6 -2.09 4.62 13.06
C ASN A 6 -3.21 5.26 12.23
N VAL A 7 -4.38 4.61 12.15
CA VAL A 7 -5.52 5.11 11.36
C VAL A 7 -5.98 6.51 11.79
N GLY A 8 -5.91 6.83 13.08
CA GLY A 8 -6.23 8.15 13.62
C GLY A 8 -5.38 9.29 13.03
N VAL A 9 -4.18 9.01 12.51
CA VAL A 9 -3.39 10.03 11.81
C VAL A 9 -4.11 10.53 10.56
N LEU A 10 -4.82 9.65 9.85
CA LEU A 10 -5.61 10.03 8.68
C LEU A 10 -6.93 10.66 9.10
N GLU A 11 -7.67 10.04 10.01
CA GLU A 11 -9.00 10.49 10.44
C GLU A 11 -8.90 11.81 11.22
N ASP A 12 -8.26 11.79 12.39
CA ASP A 12 -8.17 12.95 13.28
C ASP A 12 -7.16 13.99 12.78
N GLY A 13 -6.09 13.51 12.15
CA GLY A 13 -4.99 14.35 11.68
C GLY A 13 -5.33 15.13 10.42
N TYR A 14 -5.96 14.51 9.43
CA TYR A 14 -6.23 15.07 8.11
C TYR A 14 -7.70 15.09 7.71
N GLY A 15 -8.60 14.56 8.53
CA GLY A 15 -10.03 14.49 8.24
C GLY A 15 -10.37 13.52 7.10
N ILE A 16 -9.52 12.50 6.88
CA ILE A 16 -9.77 11.47 5.85
C ILE A 16 -10.83 10.51 6.35
N ASN A 17 -11.91 10.37 5.58
CA ASN A 17 -12.97 9.45 5.93
C ASN A 17 -12.59 8.00 5.60
N LEU A 18 -12.34 7.19 6.62
CA LEU A 18 -12.04 5.76 6.49
C LEU A 18 -13.26 4.86 6.73
N LEU A 19 -14.44 5.43 7.05
CA LEU A 19 -15.65 4.65 7.31
C LEU A 19 -16.03 3.73 6.14
N PRO A 20 -15.99 4.16 4.87
CA PRO A 20 -16.30 3.28 3.74
C PRO A 20 -15.38 2.04 3.69
N LEU A 21 -14.08 2.25 3.85
CA LEU A 21 -13.13 1.13 3.91
C LEU A 21 -13.39 0.21 5.11
N ALA A 22 -13.75 0.76 6.26
CA ALA A 22 -14.07 -0.03 7.45
C ALA A 22 -15.33 -0.87 7.26
N THR A 23 -16.37 -0.30 6.65
CA THR A 23 -17.62 -1.00 6.33
C THR A 23 -17.38 -2.13 5.34
N PHE A 24 -16.73 -1.83 4.22
CA PHE A 24 -16.36 -2.82 3.22
C PHE A 24 -15.53 -3.97 3.83
N ALA A 25 -14.54 -3.64 4.65
CA ALA A 25 -13.70 -4.65 5.30
C ALA A 25 -14.50 -5.54 6.26
N MET A 26 -15.43 -4.99 7.03
CA MET A 26 -16.31 -5.78 7.92
C MET A 26 -17.24 -6.71 7.14
N GLU A 27 -17.82 -6.24 6.05
CA GLU A 27 -18.78 -7.02 5.26
C GLU A 27 -18.07 -8.12 4.46
N THR A 28 -16.99 -7.77 3.79
CA THR A 28 -16.26 -8.69 2.89
C THR A 28 -15.45 -9.74 3.66
N TYR A 29 -14.87 -9.37 4.80
CA TYR A 29 -13.97 -10.22 5.60
C TYR A 29 -14.56 -10.55 6.97
N ASN A 30 -15.90 -10.62 7.11
CA ASN A 30 -16.58 -10.83 8.39
C ASN A 30 -16.08 -12.05 9.16
N ASP A 31 -15.93 -13.17 8.48
CA ASP A 31 -15.50 -14.45 9.09
C ASP A 31 -13.96 -14.65 9.03
N ASP A 32 -13.23 -13.70 8.46
CA ASP A 32 -11.79 -13.75 8.32
C ASP A 32 -11.12 -13.06 9.53
N PRO A 33 -10.30 -13.77 10.32
CA PRO A 33 -9.58 -13.16 11.42
C PRO A 33 -8.52 -12.17 10.98
N ALA A 34 -8.05 -12.26 9.71
CA ALA A 34 -7.02 -11.42 9.10
C ALA A 34 -5.72 -11.32 9.95
N GLU A 35 -5.35 -12.40 10.63
CA GLU A 35 -4.25 -12.42 11.62
C GLU A 35 -2.90 -11.98 11.03
N VAL A 36 -2.62 -12.37 9.78
CA VAL A 36 -1.40 -11.99 9.06
C VAL A 36 -1.28 -10.46 8.90
N TYR A 37 -2.43 -9.78 8.85
CA TYR A 37 -2.54 -8.33 8.70
C TYR A 37 -2.70 -7.60 10.03
N ALA A 38 -2.63 -8.31 11.16
CA ALA A 38 -2.75 -7.70 12.48
C ALA A 38 -1.77 -6.52 12.65
N PRO A 39 -2.23 -5.40 13.21
CA PRO A 39 -1.39 -4.22 13.35
C PRO A 39 -0.19 -4.50 14.27
N LYS A 40 1.01 -4.13 13.83
CA LYS A 40 2.24 -4.27 14.60
C LYS A 40 2.35 -3.14 15.64
N ILE A 41 1.46 -3.16 16.62
CA ILE A 41 1.42 -2.14 17.69
C ILE A 41 2.45 -2.53 18.75
N LYS A 42 3.60 -1.86 18.77
CA LYS A 42 4.64 -2.10 19.77
C LYS A 42 4.63 -1.11 20.93
N LEU A 43 3.94 0.01 20.81
CA LEU A 43 4.22 1.18 21.67
C LEU A 43 3.21 1.45 22.77
N ILE A 44 1.96 0.99 22.67
CA ILE A 44 0.96 1.24 23.72
C ILE A 44 0.12 -0.04 23.91
N PRO A 45 0.43 -0.86 24.91
CA PRO A 45 -0.44 -1.97 25.31
C PRO A 45 -1.85 -1.44 25.63
N ASN A 46 -2.89 -2.09 25.11
CA ASN A 46 -4.30 -1.79 25.37
C ASN A 46 -4.87 -0.49 24.73
N GLN A 47 -4.21 0.11 23.74
CA GLN A 47 -4.77 1.29 23.06
C GLN A 47 -6.09 0.97 22.31
N TYR A 48 -6.24 -0.26 21.82
CA TYR A 48 -7.43 -0.70 21.08
C TYR A 48 -8.01 -1.99 21.65
N SER A 49 -9.34 -2.07 21.72
CA SER A 49 -10.04 -3.33 22.01
C SER A 49 -9.71 -4.39 20.94
N GLN A 50 -9.85 -5.68 21.28
CA GLN A 50 -9.65 -6.79 20.34
C GLN A 50 -10.50 -6.63 19.08
N LYS A 51 -11.76 -6.19 19.23
CA LYS A 51 -12.67 -5.91 18.12
C LYS A 51 -12.09 -4.84 17.17
N LYS A 52 -11.52 -3.75 17.73
CA LYS A 52 -10.93 -2.68 16.93
C LYS A 52 -9.62 -3.14 16.26
N GLN A 53 -8.81 -3.96 16.93
CA GLN A 53 -7.61 -4.54 16.33
C GLN A 53 -7.95 -5.46 15.14
N ARG A 54 -8.99 -6.30 15.28
CA ARG A 54 -9.49 -7.14 14.19
C ARG A 54 -9.98 -6.29 13.01
N LEU A 55 -10.78 -5.26 13.26
CA LEU A 55 -11.23 -4.36 12.20
C LEU A 55 -10.05 -3.70 11.47
N ILE A 56 -9.05 -3.20 12.20
CA ILE A 56 -7.85 -2.63 11.57
C ILE A 56 -7.10 -3.67 10.73
N ALA A 57 -7.02 -4.93 11.18
CA ALA A 57 -6.43 -6.03 10.41
C ALA A 57 -7.22 -6.30 9.11
N GLN A 58 -8.54 -6.34 9.19
CA GLN A 58 -9.42 -6.50 8.02
C GLN A 58 -9.31 -5.32 7.05
N MET A 59 -9.29 -4.09 7.55
CA MET A 59 -9.02 -2.89 6.73
C MET A 59 -7.64 -2.94 6.06
N HIS A 60 -6.61 -3.42 6.78
CA HIS A 60 -5.26 -3.58 6.23
C HIS A 60 -5.25 -4.63 5.11
N LYS A 61 -5.92 -5.76 5.30
CA LYS A 61 -6.09 -6.78 4.26
C LYS A 61 -6.79 -6.22 3.04
N ALA A 62 -7.95 -5.60 3.23
CA ALA A 62 -8.75 -5.01 2.15
C ALA A 62 -7.95 -4.02 1.32
N ILE A 63 -7.34 -3.02 1.96
CA ILE A 63 -6.58 -2.00 1.23
C ILE A 63 -5.28 -2.55 0.60
N SER A 64 -4.70 -3.63 1.15
CA SER A 64 -3.54 -4.28 0.54
C SER A 64 -3.92 -4.98 -0.77
N ILE A 65 -5.04 -5.68 -0.80
CA ILE A 65 -5.54 -6.34 -2.02
C ILE A 65 -5.88 -5.30 -3.09
N ILE A 66 -6.60 -4.25 -2.72
CA ILE A 66 -6.90 -3.12 -3.62
C ILE A 66 -5.60 -2.50 -4.16
N GLN A 67 -4.60 -2.29 -3.28
CA GLN A 67 -3.29 -1.74 -3.69
C GLN A 67 -2.60 -2.63 -4.73
N TRP A 68 -2.58 -3.95 -4.56
CA TRP A 68 -1.95 -4.86 -5.52
C TRP A 68 -2.61 -4.79 -6.90
N LYS A 69 -3.94 -4.68 -6.95
CA LYS A 69 -4.68 -4.50 -8.20
C LYS A 69 -4.37 -3.14 -8.86
N CYS A 70 -4.39 -2.06 -8.08
CA CYS A 70 -4.04 -0.72 -8.57
C CYS A 70 -2.58 -0.63 -9.04
N GLU A 71 -1.65 -1.27 -8.30
CA GLU A 71 -0.22 -1.32 -8.68
C GLU A 71 -0.04 -2.06 -10.01
N ALA A 72 -0.72 -3.20 -10.21
CA ALA A 72 -0.69 -3.92 -11.47
C ALA A 72 -1.21 -3.06 -12.63
N ALA A 73 -2.35 -2.39 -12.46
CA ALA A 73 -2.89 -1.48 -13.47
C ALA A 73 -1.96 -0.31 -13.79
N LEU A 74 -1.20 0.19 -12.80
CA LEU A 74 -0.17 1.21 -13.02
C LEU A 74 1.01 0.66 -13.83
N ILE A 75 1.51 -0.52 -13.49
CA ILE A 75 2.61 -1.20 -14.19
C ILE A 75 2.22 -1.47 -15.65
N ASP A 76 1.01 -1.97 -15.90
CA ASP A 76 0.53 -2.28 -17.25
C ASP A 76 0.39 -1.03 -18.15
N ARG A 77 0.11 0.13 -17.56
CA ARG A 77 0.06 1.41 -18.29
C ARG A 77 1.44 2.02 -18.54
N ASN A 78 2.47 1.56 -17.86
CA ASN A 78 3.83 2.10 -17.94
C ASN A 78 4.86 0.96 -18.12
N PRO A 79 4.82 0.23 -19.24
CA PRO A 79 5.69 -0.92 -19.49
C PRO A 79 7.19 -0.56 -19.47
N GLU A 80 7.52 0.70 -19.74
CA GLU A 80 8.88 1.24 -19.69
C GLU A 80 9.51 1.19 -18.29
N TYR A 81 8.70 1.05 -17.22
CA TYR A 81 9.22 0.90 -15.85
C TYR A 81 9.86 -0.47 -15.59
N ASN A 82 9.62 -1.46 -16.48
CA ASN A 82 10.15 -2.83 -16.35
C ASN A 82 9.88 -3.44 -14.96
N MET A 83 8.66 -3.27 -14.44
CA MET A 83 8.25 -3.70 -13.09
C MET A 83 7.25 -4.86 -13.11
N SER A 84 7.10 -5.57 -14.22
CA SER A 84 6.11 -6.66 -14.36
C SER A 84 6.35 -7.82 -13.40
N ASP A 85 7.58 -8.02 -12.96
CA ASP A 85 7.98 -9.01 -11.96
C ASP A 85 7.38 -8.76 -10.56
N ARG A 86 6.86 -7.55 -10.31
CA ARG A 86 6.14 -7.19 -9.07
C ARG A 86 4.69 -7.65 -9.05
N LYS A 87 4.15 -8.06 -10.18
CA LYS A 87 2.79 -8.58 -10.30
C LYS A 87 2.79 -10.05 -9.90
N LEU A 88 2.28 -10.36 -8.70
CA LEU A 88 2.39 -11.71 -8.14
C LEU A 88 1.04 -12.46 -8.05
N LEU A 89 -0.11 -11.78 -8.17
CA LEU A 89 -1.41 -12.42 -7.96
C LEU A 89 -1.70 -13.55 -8.95
N HIS A 90 -1.25 -13.44 -10.19
CA HIS A 90 -1.43 -14.49 -11.21
C HIS A 90 -0.55 -15.73 -11.00
N LEU A 91 0.41 -15.67 -10.08
CA LEU A 91 1.28 -16.79 -9.70
C LEU A 91 0.71 -17.62 -8.54
N ILE A 92 -0.43 -17.19 -7.99
CA ILE A 92 -1.08 -17.85 -6.86
C ILE A 92 -2.02 -18.96 -7.36
N ASP A 93 -1.85 -20.15 -6.84
CA ASP A 93 -2.85 -21.22 -6.86
C ASP A 93 -3.76 -21.04 -5.64
N PHE A 94 -4.92 -20.42 -5.86
CA PHE A 94 -5.87 -20.10 -4.79
C PHE A 94 -6.53 -21.35 -4.19
N GLU A 95 -6.63 -22.45 -4.93
CA GLU A 95 -7.20 -23.71 -4.44
C GLU A 95 -6.24 -24.40 -3.47
N ARG A 96 -4.96 -24.45 -3.84
CA ARG A 96 -3.90 -25.05 -3.01
C ARG A 96 -3.37 -24.11 -1.94
N GLY A 97 -3.59 -22.82 -2.08
CA GLY A 97 -3.06 -21.80 -1.18
C GLY A 97 -1.53 -21.67 -1.24
N VAL A 98 -0.95 -21.75 -2.43
CA VAL A 98 0.49 -21.63 -2.68
C VAL A 98 0.76 -20.58 -3.76
N ILE A 99 1.96 -20.03 -3.74
CA ILE A 99 2.48 -19.17 -4.81
C ILE A 99 3.75 -19.77 -5.38
N ASN A 100 3.87 -19.80 -6.71
CA ASN A 100 5.08 -20.23 -7.41
C ASN A 100 5.92 -19.02 -7.84
N ILE A 101 7.11 -18.90 -7.27
CA ILE A 101 8.04 -17.85 -7.61
C ILE A 101 9.33 -18.50 -8.14
N ASN A 102 9.62 -18.29 -9.42
CA ASN A 102 10.80 -18.86 -10.09
C ASN A 102 10.94 -20.39 -9.96
N GLY A 103 9.82 -21.10 -10.01
CA GLY A 103 9.79 -22.57 -9.90
C GLY A 103 9.82 -23.11 -8.47
N ILE A 104 9.81 -22.24 -7.46
CA ILE A 104 9.74 -22.62 -6.05
C ILE A 104 8.34 -22.31 -5.53
N GLU A 105 7.69 -23.32 -4.94
CA GLU A 105 6.39 -23.13 -4.30
C GLU A 105 6.57 -22.68 -2.84
N TYR A 106 5.81 -21.66 -2.46
CA TYR A 106 5.72 -21.15 -1.08
C TYR A 106 4.28 -21.23 -0.62
N GLU A 107 4.06 -21.75 0.58
CA GLU A 107 2.74 -21.77 1.20
C GLU A 107 2.33 -20.37 1.62
N LEU A 108 1.07 -19.96 1.27
CA LEU A 108 0.50 -18.72 1.71
C LEU A 108 0.03 -18.80 3.16
N LEU A 109 0.40 -17.82 3.96
CA LEU A 109 -0.05 -17.71 5.35
C LEU A 109 -1.52 -17.29 5.46
N ASP A 110 -2.03 -16.60 4.45
CA ASP A 110 -3.43 -16.25 4.28
C ASP A 110 -3.95 -16.90 2.99
N LYS A 111 -5.09 -17.56 3.07
CA LYS A 111 -5.68 -18.31 1.94
C LYS A 111 -7.08 -17.79 1.56
N SER A 112 -7.54 -16.72 2.21
CA SER A 112 -8.86 -16.13 1.99
C SER A 112 -8.75 -14.86 1.15
N TYR A 113 -9.18 -14.92 -0.11
CA TYR A 113 -9.14 -13.81 -1.05
C TYR A 113 -10.49 -13.63 -1.77
N PRO A 114 -11.58 -13.25 -1.04
CA PRO A 114 -12.94 -13.26 -1.58
C PRO A 114 -13.16 -12.30 -2.76
N THR A 115 -12.34 -11.27 -2.88
CA THR A 115 -12.47 -10.26 -3.96
C THR A 115 -11.55 -10.51 -5.14
N ILE A 116 -10.75 -11.60 -5.12
CA ILE A 116 -9.86 -11.93 -6.22
C ILE A 116 -10.51 -13.00 -7.10
N ASN A 117 -10.71 -12.67 -8.38
CA ASN A 117 -11.07 -13.64 -9.40
C ASN A 117 -9.79 -14.31 -9.92
N PRO A 118 -9.59 -15.63 -9.75
CA PRO A 118 -8.38 -16.31 -10.24
C PRO A 118 -8.13 -16.17 -11.75
N SER A 119 -9.21 -16.03 -12.55
CA SER A 119 -9.10 -15.86 -14.01
C SER A 119 -8.71 -14.45 -14.43
N ASP A 120 -8.93 -13.46 -13.55
CA ASP A 120 -8.59 -12.05 -13.75
C ASP A 120 -8.28 -11.40 -12.41
N PRO A 121 -7.09 -11.69 -11.83
CA PRO A 121 -6.81 -11.38 -10.44
C PRO A 121 -6.51 -9.89 -10.18
N TYR A 122 -6.38 -9.07 -11.23
CA TYR A 122 -6.01 -7.67 -11.12
C TYR A 122 -7.15 -6.68 -11.32
N THR A 123 -8.31 -7.14 -11.80
CA THR A 123 -9.47 -6.28 -11.95
C THR A 123 -10.11 -5.98 -10.59
N LEU A 124 -10.35 -4.70 -10.32
CA LEU A 124 -11.10 -4.26 -9.14
C LEU A 124 -12.56 -4.72 -9.26
N THR A 125 -13.14 -5.12 -8.12
CA THR A 125 -14.61 -5.25 -8.06
C THR A 125 -15.26 -3.86 -8.05
N GLU A 126 -16.57 -3.80 -8.29
CA GLU A 126 -17.32 -2.53 -8.23
C GLU A 126 -17.19 -1.87 -6.85
N ASP A 127 -17.31 -2.65 -5.78
CA ASP A 127 -17.16 -2.17 -4.41
C ASP A 127 -15.74 -1.65 -4.12
N GLU A 128 -14.71 -2.36 -4.59
CA GLU A 128 -13.31 -1.91 -4.47
C GLU A 128 -13.06 -0.60 -5.21
N GLN A 129 -13.64 -0.44 -6.40
CA GLN A 129 -13.55 0.81 -7.15
C GLN A 129 -14.24 1.95 -6.41
N GLU A 130 -15.42 1.71 -5.85
CA GLU A 130 -16.13 2.72 -5.05
C GLU A 130 -15.29 3.16 -3.84
N ILE A 131 -14.63 2.23 -3.15
CA ILE A 131 -13.72 2.57 -2.03
C ILE A 131 -12.57 3.46 -2.50
N ILE A 132 -11.96 3.17 -3.64
CA ILE A 132 -10.88 4.00 -4.20
C ILE A 132 -11.39 5.40 -4.53
N ASP A 133 -12.55 5.53 -5.15
CA ASP A 133 -13.13 6.82 -5.53
C ASP A 133 -13.45 7.68 -4.31
N GLN A 134 -14.01 7.07 -3.26
CA GLN A 134 -14.31 7.75 -2.00
C GLN A 134 -13.03 8.16 -1.25
N LEU A 135 -12.03 7.29 -1.17
CA LEU A 135 -10.74 7.63 -0.58
C LEU A 135 -10.05 8.75 -1.37
N HIS A 136 -9.99 8.64 -2.70
CA HIS A 136 -9.41 9.67 -3.56
C HIS A 136 -10.08 11.02 -3.30
N SER A 137 -11.41 11.07 -3.30
CA SER A 137 -12.17 12.29 -3.00
C SER A 137 -11.82 12.84 -1.63
N SER A 138 -11.73 11.99 -0.61
CA SER A 138 -11.41 12.40 0.75
C SER A 138 -9.99 13.01 0.85
N PHE A 139 -8.98 12.37 0.21
CA PHE A 139 -7.61 12.87 0.19
C PHE A 139 -7.49 14.20 -0.57
N VAL A 140 -8.11 14.30 -1.76
CA VAL A 140 -8.05 15.50 -2.59
C VAL A 140 -8.74 16.68 -1.91
N ASN A 141 -9.78 16.46 -1.12
CA ASN A 141 -10.52 17.52 -0.43
C ASN A 141 -9.96 17.90 0.94
N SER A 142 -8.92 17.23 1.44
CA SER A 142 -8.28 17.58 2.72
C SER A 142 -7.40 18.82 2.60
N GLU A 143 -7.89 19.97 3.04
CA GLU A 143 -7.17 21.24 2.97
C GLU A 143 -5.84 21.21 3.76
N LYS A 144 -5.83 20.53 4.91
CA LYS A 144 -4.61 20.40 5.70
C LYS A 144 -3.56 19.56 4.98
N LEU A 145 -3.97 18.48 4.33
CA LEU A 145 -3.07 17.65 3.52
C LEU A 145 -2.52 18.43 2.33
N LYS A 146 -3.36 19.14 1.60
CA LYS A 146 -2.94 20.03 0.50
C LYS A 146 -1.84 21.00 0.93
N LYS A 147 -2.02 21.67 2.08
CA LYS A 147 -1.01 22.61 2.60
C LYS A 147 0.32 21.93 2.89
N HIS A 148 0.29 20.73 3.48
CA HIS A 148 1.51 19.98 3.77
C HIS A 148 2.20 19.48 2.50
N ILE A 149 1.44 18.94 1.53
CA ILE A 149 1.99 18.51 0.23
C ILE A 149 2.60 19.71 -0.52
N TYR A 150 1.88 20.84 -0.56
CA TYR A 150 2.40 22.06 -1.18
C TYR A 150 3.71 22.54 -0.54
N PHE A 151 3.79 22.51 0.80
CA PHE A 151 5.02 22.81 1.51
C PHE A 151 6.16 21.87 1.13
N LEU A 152 5.90 20.55 1.04
CA LEU A 152 6.89 19.57 0.63
C LEU A 152 7.37 19.79 -0.80
N LEU A 153 6.47 20.13 -1.72
CA LEU A 153 6.83 20.41 -3.11
C LEU A 153 7.68 21.69 -3.24
N GLN A 154 7.40 22.70 -2.41
CA GLN A 154 8.15 23.96 -2.46
C GLN A 154 9.49 23.95 -1.73
N LYS A 155 9.58 23.20 -0.62
CA LYS A 155 10.73 23.22 0.29
C LYS A 155 11.46 21.90 0.37
N GLY A 156 10.87 20.82 -0.16
CA GLY A 156 11.48 19.51 -0.20
C GLY A 156 12.64 19.43 -1.18
N SER A 157 13.55 18.50 -0.93
CA SER A 157 14.69 18.21 -1.78
C SER A 157 14.98 16.71 -1.70
N PHE A 158 15.61 16.14 -2.73
CA PHE A 158 16.10 14.76 -2.70
C PHE A 158 17.22 14.55 -1.69
N TYR A 159 17.99 15.60 -1.41
CA TYR A 159 19.02 15.59 -0.38
C TYR A 159 19.15 16.98 0.25
N LEU A 160 19.76 17.05 1.41
CA LEU A 160 20.14 18.29 2.06
C LEU A 160 21.57 18.15 2.59
N ALA A 161 22.45 19.04 2.17
CA ALA A 161 23.79 19.17 2.73
C ALA A 161 23.82 20.36 3.71
N ARG A 162 24.12 20.08 4.98
CA ARG A 162 24.21 21.11 6.03
C ARG A 162 25.25 20.75 7.08
N ASN A 163 26.11 21.69 7.45
CA ASN A 163 27.15 21.48 8.48
C ASN A 163 28.01 20.24 8.20
N ASN A 164 28.47 20.05 6.95
CA ASN A 164 29.22 18.87 6.48
C ASN A 164 28.46 17.52 6.61
N ASN A 165 27.17 17.54 6.88
CA ASN A 165 26.33 16.34 6.85
C ASN A 165 25.50 16.31 5.57
N LEU A 166 25.53 15.18 4.88
CA LEU A 166 24.63 14.86 3.77
C LEU A 166 23.46 14.03 4.30
N MET A 167 22.27 14.59 4.19
CA MET A 167 21.01 13.95 4.59
C MET A 167 20.22 13.62 3.34
N PHE A 168 19.79 12.39 3.19
CA PHE A 168 18.94 11.92 2.10
C PHE A 168 18.05 10.77 2.58
N HIS A 169 16.97 10.51 1.86
CA HIS A 169 16.07 9.40 2.13
C HIS A 169 16.35 8.26 1.15
N ALA A 170 16.47 7.05 1.67
CA ALA A 170 16.74 5.80 0.97
C ALA A 170 18.21 5.65 0.47
N SER A 171 18.48 5.92 -0.81
CA SER A 171 19.81 5.70 -1.39
C SER A 171 20.11 6.72 -2.51
N ILE A 172 21.37 6.96 -2.75
CA ILE A 172 21.85 7.71 -3.91
C ILE A 172 22.43 6.67 -4.89
N PRO A 173 21.91 6.57 -6.12
CA PRO A 173 22.48 5.66 -7.12
C PRO A 173 23.91 6.03 -7.46
N LEU A 174 24.83 5.08 -7.33
CA LEU A 174 26.24 5.24 -7.67
C LEU A 174 26.67 4.19 -8.69
N ASN A 175 27.67 4.54 -9.50
CA ASN A 175 28.45 3.59 -10.29
C ASN A 175 29.43 2.84 -9.39
N GLU A 176 30.05 1.77 -9.90
CA GLU A 176 31.04 0.98 -9.14
C GLU A 176 32.26 1.79 -8.72
N ASP A 177 32.63 2.81 -9.49
CA ASP A 177 33.71 3.74 -9.20
C ASP A 177 33.36 4.84 -8.17
N GLY A 178 32.15 4.84 -7.66
CA GLY A 178 31.64 5.81 -6.69
C GLY A 178 31.14 7.13 -7.27
N THR A 179 31.14 7.29 -8.60
CA THR A 179 30.52 8.45 -9.25
C THR A 179 28.99 8.34 -9.25
N PHE A 180 28.29 9.47 -9.38
CA PHE A 180 26.84 9.47 -9.47
C PHE A 180 26.35 8.75 -10.73
N LYS A 181 25.41 7.82 -10.56
CA LYS A 181 24.78 7.11 -11.66
C LYS A 181 23.66 7.95 -12.24
N ASN A 182 23.69 8.19 -13.54
CA ASN A 182 22.55 8.75 -14.24
C ASN A 182 21.40 7.75 -14.25
N VAL A 183 20.23 8.17 -13.79
CA VAL A 183 19.02 7.36 -13.79
C VAL A 183 18.05 7.97 -14.79
N ARG A 184 17.64 7.18 -15.78
CA ARG A 184 16.61 7.61 -16.72
C ARG A 184 15.26 7.59 -16.03
N ILE A 185 14.58 8.74 -16.04
CA ILE A 185 13.20 8.88 -15.57
C ILE A 185 12.38 9.38 -16.76
N MET A 186 11.48 8.55 -17.27
CA MET A 186 10.79 8.78 -18.54
C MET A 186 11.82 8.97 -19.68
N ASP A 187 11.81 10.09 -20.37
CA ASP A 187 12.74 10.41 -21.47
C ASP A 187 13.87 11.37 -21.05
N GLU A 188 13.98 11.70 -19.76
CA GLU A 188 15.01 12.59 -19.22
C GLU A 188 16.06 11.82 -18.40
N TYR A 189 17.31 12.35 -18.39
CA TYR A 189 18.44 11.81 -17.64
C TYR A 189 18.81 12.70 -16.46
#